data_08e3a05f8407ba57c163dda3261bc765
#
_entry.id   08e3a05f8407ba57c163dda3261bc765
#
_cell.length_a   1.000
_cell.length_b   1.000
_cell.length_c   1.000
_cell.angle_alpha   90.00
_cell.angle_beta   90.00
_cell.angle_gamma   90.00
#
_symmetry.space_group_name_H-M   'P 1'
#
loop_
_entity.id
_entity.type
_entity.pdbx_description
1 polymer ?
#
loop_
_entity_poly.entity_id
_entity_poly.type
_entity_poly.pdbx_seq_one_letter_code
_entity_poly.pdbx_strand_id
1 'polypeptide(L)'
;VSFKGDKGFMYKANLALRTALKILKPIKTFKAHNDKALYEGIRAIDWSDYLTEHNTFLVETTLHSENFNHSQFVALKTKDAIVDQFRDLNGKRPSIDKDFPDLQIHVHIDRDNVTVSLDSSGASLHHRGYRTATNIAPINEVLAAGMLILAGWEGKSHFLDPMCGSGTILAEAAMIACNVPANINRKEFGFEKWKDWDAELFDNIMESLLKKTREFHYTITGYDKAPSAVSKAKDNVRNANLDEYITISNENFFDSKKETEGPLHMVFNPPYGERLDIDMERFYREIGDTLKQNYPNTNAWLITANLEALKFVGLKPSRKIKLFNGKLEARLVKYEMYEGSKKGKYMNTEE
;
A
#
# COMPACT_ATOMS: atom_id res chain seq x y z
N VAL A 1 4.65 -5.41 -13.18
CA VAL A 1 3.39 -5.77 -13.87
C VAL A 1 3.10 -4.70 -14.89
N SER A 2 2.71 -5.07 -16.12
CA SER A 2 2.31 -4.16 -17.18
C SER A 2 0.91 -4.51 -17.70
N PHE A 3 0.19 -3.50 -18.20
CA PHE A 3 -1.12 -3.65 -18.82
C PHE A 3 -1.23 -2.65 -19.98
N LYS A 4 -2.18 -2.88 -20.88
CA LYS A 4 -2.53 -1.96 -21.95
C LYS A 4 -3.89 -1.34 -21.63
N GLY A 5 -4.02 -0.05 -21.88
CA GLY A 5 -5.26 0.69 -21.67
C GLY A 5 -5.14 2.10 -22.25
N ASP A 6 -6.26 2.78 -22.32
CA ASP A 6 -6.36 4.18 -22.68
C ASP A 6 -6.10 5.12 -21.48
N LYS A 7 -6.29 6.41 -21.68
CA LYS A 7 -6.19 7.43 -20.63
C LYS A 7 -7.16 7.16 -19.46
N GLY A 8 -8.40 6.79 -19.77
CA GLY A 8 -9.39 6.49 -18.74
C GLY A 8 -9.01 5.26 -17.90
N PHE A 9 -8.40 4.25 -18.51
CA PHE A 9 -7.89 3.10 -17.77
C PHE A 9 -6.75 3.49 -16.81
N MET A 10 -5.87 4.41 -17.22
CA MET A 10 -4.81 4.95 -16.35
C MET A 10 -5.40 5.69 -15.15
N TYR A 11 -6.41 6.53 -15.35
CA TYR A 11 -7.13 7.23 -14.28
C TYR A 11 -7.78 6.24 -13.31
N LYS A 12 -8.49 5.26 -13.85
CA LYS A 12 -9.11 4.18 -13.07
C LYS A 12 -8.09 3.38 -12.27
N ALA A 13 -6.93 3.07 -12.85
CA ALA A 13 -5.86 2.33 -12.18
C ALA A 13 -5.33 3.12 -10.97
N ASN A 14 -5.11 4.43 -11.12
CA ASN A 14 -4.69 5.30 -10.02
C ASN A 14 -5.73 5.36 -8.90
N LEU A 15 -7.03 5.45 -9.23
CA LEU A 15 -8.10 5.50 -8.23
C LEU A 15 -8.32 4.17 -7.51
N ALA A 16 -8.29 3.05 -8.24
CA ALA A 16 -8.84 1.78 -7.74
C ALA A 16 -7.79 0.77 -7.26
N LEU A 17 -6.54 0.81 -7.77
CA LEU A 17 -5.55 -0.20 -7.40
C LEU A 17 -5.07 -0.03 -5.96
N ARG A 18 -5.21 -1.13 -5.19
CA ARG A 18 -4.89 -1.15 -3.75
C ARG A 18 -3.43 -1.47 -3.47
N THR A 19 -2.78 -2.24 -4.36
CA THR A 19 -1.44 -2.81 -4.13
C THR A 19 -0.35 -2.21 -5.02
N ALA A 20 -0.67 -1.17 -5.79
CA ALA A 20 0.29 -0.41 -6.57
C ALA A 20 0.85 0.75 -5.75
N LEU A 21 2.14 1.02 -5.87
CA LEU A 21 2.80 2.20 -5.30
C LEU A 21 2.79 3.37 -6.29
N LYS A 22 2.90 3.06 -7.59
CA LYS A 22 2.96 4.02 -8.68
C LYS A 22 2.37 3.42 -9.95
N ILE A 23 1.76 4.24 -10.79
CA ILE A 23 1.31 3.90 -12.14
C ILE A 23 2.15 4.72 -13.10
N LEU A 24 2.97 4.04 -13.87
CA LEU A 24 3.92 4.64 -14.82
C LEU A 24 3.40 4.52 -16.24
N LYS A 25 3.40 5.62 -17.00
CA LYS A 25 3.08 5.68 -18.44
C LYS A 25 4.39 5.70 -19.23
N PRO A 26 4.85 4.58 -19.82
CA PRO A 26 6.04 4.59 -20.67
C PRO A 26 5.85 5.49 -21.89
N ILE A 27 6.84 6.33 -22.17
CA ILE A 27 6.84 7.26 -23.34
C ILE A 27 7.93 6.90 -24.35
N LYS A 28 9.04 6.31 -23.90
CA LYS A 28 10.15 5.92 -24.76
C LYS A 28 10.91 4.74 -24.19
N THR A 29 11.34 3.84 -25.06
CA THR A 29 12.31 2.78 -24.74
C THR A 29 13.45 2.80 -25.76
N PHE A 30 14.69 2.70 -25.28
CA PHE A 30 15.88 2.68 -26.13
C PHE A 30 17.02 1.94 -25.42
N LYS A 31 18.13 1.68 -26.13
CA LYS A 31 19.32 1.07 -25.54
C LYS A 31 20.38 2.12 -25.25
N ALA A 32 21.03 2.01 -24.09
CA ALA A 32 22.17 2.82 -23.70
C ALA A 32 23.22 1.97 -23.00
N HIS A 33 24.44 1.99 -23.48
CA HIS A 33 25.60 1.28 -22.90
C HIS A 33 26.52 2.21 -22.09
N ASN A 34 26.30 3.53 -22.22
CA ASN A 34 27.08 4.55 -21.52
C ASN A 34 26.26 5.84 -21.36
N ASP A 35 26.84 6.80 -20.67
CA ASP A 35 26.22 8.08 -20.34
C ASP A 35 25.91 8.94 -21.58
N LYS A 36 26.73 8.85 -22.64
CA LYS A 36 26.48 9.56 -23.89
C LYS A 36 25.23 9.02 -24.59
N ALA A 37 25.12 7.70 -24.73
CA ALA A 37 23.95 7.06 -25.33
C ALA A 37 22.67 7.32 -24.50
N LEU A 38 22.76 7.34 -23.16
CA LEU A 38 21.66 7.73 -22.29
C LEU A 38 21.22 9.17 -22.56
N TYR A 39 22.16 10.11 -22.57
CA TYR A 39 21.88 11.52 -22.82
C TYR A 39 21.22 11.74 -24.21
N GLU A 40 21.76 11.15 -25.26
CA GLU A 40 21.23 11.25 -26.63
C GLU A 40 19.82 10.63 -26.72
N GLY A 41 19.59 9.47 -26.09
CA GLY A 41 18.30 8.80 -26.08
C GLY A 41 17.21 9.60 -25.33
N ILE A 42 17.56 10.24 -24.22
CA ILE A 42 16.65 11.15 -23.47
C ILE A 42 16.38 12.41 -24.32
N ARG A 43 17.40 12.99 -24.92
CA ARG A 43 17.29 14.20 -25.74
C ARG A 43 16.47 13.98 -27.02
N ALA A 44 16.40 12.74 -27.52
CA ALA A 44 15.58 12.36 -28.67
C ALA A 44 14.08 12.25 -28.37
N ILE A 45 13.65 12.50 -27.14
CA ILE A 45 12.24 12.67 -26.76
C ILE A 45 11.91 14.15 -26.94
N ASP A 46 10.78 14.46 -27.59
CA ASP A 46 10.30 15.85 -27.64
C ASP A 46 9.66 16.20 -26.28
N TRP A 47 10.45 16.87 -25.45
CA TRP A 47 10.00 17.25 -24.12
C TRP A 47 8.99 18.38 -24.12
N SER A 48 8.88 19.12 -25.26
CA SER A 48 7.89 20.17 -25.42
C SER A 48 6.45 19.61 -25.44
N ASP A 49 6.26 18.32 -25.70
CA ASP A 49 4.96 17.66 -25.60
C ASP A 49 4.48 17.56 -24.12
N TYR A 50 5.41 17.53 -23.16
CA TYR A 50 5.13 17.27 -21.75
C TYR A 50 5.35 18.47 -20.84
N LEU A 51 6.30 19.34 -21.15
CA LEU A 51 6.76 20.45 -20.33
C LEU A 51 6.75 21.78 -21.13
N THR A 52 6.79 22.86 -20.38
CA THR A 52 7.17 24.20 -20.84
C THR A 52 8.36 24.70 -20.02
N GLU A 53 8.97 25.81 -20.39
CA GLU A 53 10.06 26.45 -19.62
C GLU A 53 9.61 26.95 -18.22
N HIS A 54 8.33 27.05 -17.98
CA HIS A 54 7.75 27.50 -16.71
C HIS A 54 7.44 26.35 -15.74
N ASN A 55 7.41 25.12 -16.23
CA ASN A 55 7.12 23.96 -15.41
C ASN A 55 8.31 23.56 -14.54
N THR A 56 7.98 22.82 -13.50
CA THR A 56 8.93 22.11 -12.65
C THR A 56 8.87 20.62 -12.90
N PHE A 57 9.99 19.92 -12.72
CA PHE A 57 10.02 18.48 -12.86
C PHE A 57 10.99 17.79 -11.89
N LEU A 58 10.81 16.50 -11.71
CA LEU A 58 11.68 15.62 -10.93
C LEU A 58 12.00 14.37 -11.75
N VAL A 59 13.23 13.88 -11.63
CA VAL A 59 13.64 12.61 -12.22
C VAL A 59 13.97 11.63 -11.12
N GLU A 60 13.27 10.49 -11.12
CA GLU A 60 13.55 9.33 -10.28
C GLU A 60 14.09 8.19 -11.14
N THR A 61 14.92 7.34 -10.55
CA THR A 61 15.58 6.26 -11.30
C THR A 61 15.55 4.93 -10.55
N THR A 62 15.41 3.85 -11.32
CA THR A 62 15.57 2.48 -10.82
C THR A 62 16.55 1.75 -11.75
N LEU A 63 17.61 1.19 -11.18
CA LEU A 63 18.73 0.62 -11.95
C LEU A 63 18.91 -0.87 -11.62
N HIS A 64 19.02 -1.68 -12.68
CA HIS A 64 19.49 -3.07 -12.67
C HIS A 64 20.49 -3.26 -13.82
N SER A 65 21.65 -2.62 -13.72
CA SER A 65 22.63 -2.52 -14.82
C SER A 65 24.05 -2.58 -14.29
N GLU A 66 24.94 -3.20 -15.03
CA GLU A 66 26.38 -3.17 -14.76
C GLU A 66 27.01 -1.86 -15.24
N ASN A 67 26.46 -1.24 -16.29
CA ASN A 67 26.95 0.01 -16.88
C ASN A 67 26.50 1.25 -16.10
N PHE A 68 25.36 1.15 -15.36
CA PHE A 68 24.80 2.24 -14.58
C PHE A 68 24.56 1.78 -13.15
N ASN A 69 25.47 2.15 -12.24
CA ASN A 69 25.41 1.76 -10.83
C ASN A 69 25.07 2.91 -9.86
N HIS A 70 24.92 4.13 -10.38
CA HIS A 70 24.68 5.32 -9.59
C HIS A 70 23.39 6.04 -10.01
N SER A 71 22.30 5.80 -9.28
CA SER A 71 20.96 6.32 -9.62
C SER A 71 20.90 7.84 -9.72
N GLN A 72 21.57 8.57 -8.80
CA GLN A 72 21.60 10.02 -8.82
C GLN A 72 22.32 10.57 -10.07
N PHE A 73 23.39 9.91 -10.53
CA PHE A 73 24.07 10.28 -11.76
C PHE A 73 23.14 10.18 -12.97
N VAL A 74 22.40 9.06 -13.10
CA VAL A 74 21.43 8.87 -14.18
C VAL A 74 20.33 9.93 -14.13
N ALA A 75 19.83 10.27 -12.94
CA ALA A 75 18.85 11.33 -12.77
C ALA A 75 19.38 12.70 -13.20
N LEU A 76 20.60 13.04 -12.82
CA LEU A 76 21.24 14.31 -13.24
C LEU A 76 21.50 14.36 -14.75
N LYS A 77 21.98 13.26 -15.35
CA LYS A 77 22.22 13.17 -16.79
C LYS A 77 20.92 13.31 -17.59
N THR A 78 19.85 12.68 -17.10
CA THR A 78 18.50 12.83 -17.67
C THR A 78 18.02 14.28 -17.58
N LYS A 79 18.15 14.90 -16.40
CA LYS A 79 17.83 16.31 -16.20
C LYS A 79 18.60 17.20 -17.17
N ASP A 80 19.92 16.99 -17.33
CA ASP A 80 20.74 17.80 -18.23
C ASP A 80 20.26 17.70 -19.69
N ALA A 81 19.96 16.49 -20.17
CA ALA A 81 19.44 16.28 -21.52
C ALA A 81 18.10 17.01 -21.77
N ILE A 82 17.20 17.03 -20.79
CA ILE A 82 15.92 17.74 -20.86
C ILE A 82 16.16 19.25 -20.88
N VAL A 83 16.94 19.76 -19.95
CA VAL A 83 17.23 21.19 -19.79
C VAL A 83 17.95 21.76 -21.02
N ASP A 84 18.91 21.02 -21.58
CA ASP A 84 19.68 21.46 -22.76
C ASP A 84 18.79 21.49 -24.01
N GLN A 85 17.81 20.58 -24.15
CA GLN A 85 16.85 20.66 -25.24
C GLN A 85 16.08 22.00 -25.23
N PHE A 86 15.57 22.42 -24.05
CA PHE A 86 14.85 23.70 -23.90
C PHE A 86 15.76 24.90 -24.09
N ARG A 87 17.01 24.85 -23.61
CA ARG A 87 17.97 25.94 -23.81
C ARG A 87 18.29 26.17 -25.28
N ASP A 88 18.44 25.09 -26.04
CA ASP A 88 18.70 25.18 -27.47
C ASP A 88 17.50 25.70 -28.26
N LEU A 89 16.26 25.41 -27.80
CA LEU A 89 15.05 25.87 -28.47
C LEU A 89 14.76 27.35 -28.25
N ASN A 90 14.87 27.85 -27.02
CA ASN A 90 14.41 29.21 -26.69
C ASN A 90 15.23 29.93 -25.62
N GLY A 91 16.41 29.40 -25.24
CA GLY A 91 17.31 29.98 -24.24
C GLY A 91 16.81 29.86 -22.78
N LYS A 92 15.63 29.30 -22.55
CA LYS A 92 15.05 29.12 -21.23
C LYS A 92 15.05 27.65 -20.86
N ARG A 93 14.66 27.31 -19.62
CA ARG A 93 14.62 25.92 -19.15
C ARG A 93 13.59 25.71 -18.04
N PRO A 94 12.97 24.52 -17.95
CA PRO A 94 12.20 24.12 -16.79
C PRO A 94 13.11 23.95 -15.56
N SER A 95 12.54 24.09 -14.38
CA SER A 95 13.23 24.01 -13.10
C SER A 95 13.01 22.66 -12.42
N ILE A 96 13.88 22.31 -11.46
CA ILE A 96 13.70 21.15 -10.62
C ILE A 96 12.93 21.55 -9.36
N ASP A 97 11.90 20.78 -9.03
CA ASP A 97 11.24 20.79 -7.74
C ASP A 97 11.20 19.35 -7.22
N LYS A 98 11.71 19.15 -5.98
CA LYS A 98 11.77 17.82 -5.37
C LYS A 98 10.52 17.48 -4.57
N ASP A 99 9.81 18.49 -4.12
CA ASP A 99 8.69 18.35 -3.20
C ASP A 99 7.34 18.37 -3.95
N PHE A 100 7.17 19.32 -4.89
CA PHE A 100 5.91 19.53 -5.60
C PHE A 100 6.11 19.72 -7.13
N PRO A 101 6.75 18.78 -7.83
CA PRO A 101 6.99 18.91 -9.26
C PRO A 101 5.68 18.87 -10.06
N ASP A 102 5.66 19.59 -11.20
CA ASP A 102 4.55 19.49 -12.15
C ASP A 102 4.61 18.18 -12.94
N LEU A 103 5.83 17.67 -13.22
CA LEU A 103 6.02 16.41 -13.91
C LEU A 103 7.03 15.52 -13.19
N GLN A 104 6.64 14.31 -12.86
CA GLN A 104 7.57 13.29 -12.38
C GLN A 104 7.92 12.33 -13.49
N ILE A 105 9.22 12.20 -13.75
CA ILE A 105 9.80 11.35 -14.78
C ILE A 105 10.50 10.19 -14.10
N HIS A 106 10.18 8.97 -14.50
CA HIS A 106 10.84 7.77 -14.01
C HIS A 106 11.67 7.12 -15.10
N VAL A 107 12.97 6.96 -14.85
CA VAL A 107 13.91 6.27 -15.75
C VAL A 107 14.26 4.93 -15.16
N HIS A 108 13.82 3.88 -15.81
CA HIS A 108 14.17 2.50 -15.46
C HIS A 108 15.20 1.96 -16.42
N ILE A 109 16.31 1.46 -15.88
CA ILE A 109 17.37 0.80 -16.67
C ILE A 109 17.47 -0.66 -16.22
N ASP A 110 17.15 -1.57 -17.13
CA ASP A 110 17.38 -3.01 -16.96
C ASP A 110 18.42 -3.47 -17.97
N ARG A 111 19.62 -3.81 -17.45
CA ARG A 111 20.84 -4.02 -18.25
C ARG A 111 21.15 -2.79 -19.10
N ASP A 112 20.91 -2.85 -20.40
CA ASP A 112 21.11 -1.76 -21.37
C ASP A 112 19.79 -1.15 -21.86
N ASN A 113 18.64 -1.70 -21.43
CA ASN A 113 17.35 -1.21 -21.86
C ASN A 113 16.89 -0.08 -20.93
N VAL A 114 16.74 1.11 -21.50
CA VAL A 114 16.25 2.29 -20.80
C VAL A 114 14.78 2.47 -21.15
N THR A 115 13.94 2.53 -20.14
CA THR A 115 12.52 2.90 -20.27
C THR A 115 12.28 4.21 -19.54
N VAL A 116 11.84 5.22 -20.28
CA VAL A 116 11.43 6.52 -19.75
C VAL A 116 9.91 6.52 -19.61
N SER A 117 9.42 6.86 -18.43
CA SER A 117 7.99 6.89 -18.12
C SER A 117 7.63 8.19 -17.42
N LEU A 118 6.39 8.62 -17.59
CA LEU A 118 5.76 9.63 -16.73
C LEU A 118 5.07 8.94 -15.54
N ASP A 119 5.30 9.46 -14.35
CA ASP A 119 4.60 8.99 -13.15
C ASP A 119 3.22 9.65 -13.06
N SER A 120 2.19 8.87 -13.38
CA SER A 120 0.81 9.38 -13.35
C SER A 120 0.26 9.52 -11.94
N SER A 121 0.88 8.89 -10.96
CA SER A 121 0.41 8.91 -9.57
C SER A 121 0.85 10.15 -8.81
N GLY A 122 1.99 10.73 -9.16
CA GLY A 122 2.64 11.78 -8.38
C GLY A 122 3.23 11.22 -7.08
N ALA A 123 2.74 11.66 -5.93
CA ALA A 123 3.12 11.02 -4.67
C ALA A 123 2.68 9.55 -4.65
N SER A 124 3.47 8.72 -3.98
CA SER A 124 3.19 7.26 -3.91
C SER A 124 1.75 6.97 -3.46
N LEU A 125 1.10 6.01 -4.12
CA LEU A 125 -0.31 5.64 -3.90
C LEU A 125 -0.60 5.07 -2.50
N HIS A 126 0.43 4.72 -1.70
CA HIS A 126 0.18 4.37 -0.31
C HIS A 126 -0.31 5.57 0.52
N HIS A 127 0.00 6.79 0.12
CA HIS A 127 -0.60 8.00 0.70
C HIS A 127 -2.06 8.13 0.22
N ARG A 128 -2.98 7.44 0.90
CA ARG A 128 -4.41 7.38 0.54
C ARG A 128 -5.16 8.72 0.73
N GLY A 129 -4.58 9.64 1.50
CA GLY A 129 -5.17 10.95 1.79
C GLY A 129 -5.89 11.04 3.15
N TYR A 130 -6.34 9.94 3.72
CA TYR A 130 -7.08 9.95 5.00
C TYR A 130 -6.16 10.03 6.23
N ARG A 131 -4.91 9.65 6.14
CA ARG A 131 -4.00 9.59 7.27
C ARG A 131 -3.45 10.97 7.60
N THR A 132 -3.80 11.50 8.76
CA THR A 132 -3.27 12.76 9.31
C THR A 132 -2.40 12.53 10.54
N ALA A 133 -2.60 11.43 11.26
CA ALA A 133 -1.86 11.07 12.45
C ALA A 133 -1.27 9.66 12.36
N THR A 134 -0.01 9.51 12.78
CA THR A 134 0.71 8.23 12.75
C THR A 134 1.29 7.87 14.11
N ASN A 135 1.49 6.58 14.33
CA ASN A 135 2.33 6.03 15.39
C ASN A 135 3.80 5.94 14.91
N ILE A 136 4.71 5.50 15.77
CA ILE A 136 6.16 5.47 15.50
C ILE A 136 6.53 4.62 14.27
N ALA A 137 5.75 3.59 13.92
CA ALA A 137 6.00 2.72 12.77
C ALA A 137 4.67 2.17 12.20
N PRO A 138 3.86 3.00 11.54
CA PRO A 138 2.61 2.52 10.96
C PRO A 138 2.88 1.56 9.81
N ILE A 139 2.02 0.54 9.66
CA ILE A 139 2.05 -0.29 8.47
C ILE A 139 1.67 0.55 7.25
N ASN A 140 2.33 0.28 6.12
CA ASN A 140 2.02 0.93 4.84
C ASN A 140 0.67 0.44 4.32
N GLU A 141 -0.15 1.33 3.76
CA GLU A 141 -1.51 1.03 3.29
C GLU A 141 -1.53 0.00 2.16
N VAL A 142 -0.56 0.07 1.25
CA VAL A 142 -0.40 -0.91 0.16
C VAL A 142 -0.09 -2.29 0.73
N LEU A 143 0.76 -2.38 1.77
CA LEU A 143 1.04 -3.64 2.45
C LEU A 143 -0.19 -4.14 3.20
N ALA A 144 -0.91 -3.27 3.92
CA ALA A 144 -2.13 -3.64 4.62
C ALA A 144 -3.20 -4.20 3.67
N ALA A 145 -3.45 -3.51 2.55
CA ALA A 145 -4.36 -4.00 1.50
C ALA A 145 -3.90 -5.35 0.92
N GLY A 146 -2.59 -5.49 0.65
CA GLY A 146 -2.00 -6.75 0.17
C GLY A 146 -2.18 -7.89 1.15
N MET A 147 -2.00 -7.65 2.45
CA MET A 147 -2.24 -8.64 3.50
C MET A 147 -3.70 -9.09 3.53
N LEU A 148 -4.65 -8.16 3.48
CA LEU A 148 -6.08 -8.45 3.48
C LEU A 148 -6.48 -9.31 2.27
N ILE A 149 -6.01 -8.96 1.07
CA ILE A 149 -6.25 -9.74 -0.16
C ILE A 149 -5.64 -11.14 -0.04
N LEU A 150 -4.40 -11.26 0.42
CA LEU A 150 -3.73 -12.56 0.62
C LEU A 150 -4.36 -13.41 1.72
N ALA A 151 -4.94 -12.75 2.73
CA ALA A 151 -5.73 -13.38 3.78
C ALA A 151 -7.13 -13.84 3.30
N GLY A 152 -7.55 -13.45 2.09
CA GLY A 152 -8.86 -13.79 1.53
C GLY A 152 -10.00 -12.95 2.11
N TRP A 153 -9.71 -11.73 2.57
CA TRP A 153 -10.74 -10.83 3.04
C TRP A 153 -11.58 -10.27 1.89
N GLU A 154 -12.88 -10.47 1.94
CA GLU A 154 -13.85 -10.04 0.91
C GLU A 154 -15.06 -9.28 1.50
N GLY A 155 -15.08 -9.03 2.81
CA GLY A 155 -16.23 -8.41 3.49
C GLY A 155 -17.41 -9.37 3.67
N LYS A 156 -17.16 -10.67 3.86
CA LYS A 156 -18.21 -11.71 4.00
C LYS A 156 -18.35 -12.28 5.41
N SER A 157 -17.77 -11.61 6.40
CA SER A 157 -17.82 -11.99 7.82
C SER A 157 -17.53 -10.76 8.68
N HIS A 158 -17.57 -10.93 10.00
CA HIS A 158 -17.02 -9.94 10.92
C HIS A 158 -15.51 -9.86 10.80
N PHE A 159 -14.95 -8.69 11.10
CA PHE A 159 -13.51 -8.40 11.02
C PHE A 159 -13.00 -7.84 12.35
N LEU A 160 -11.80 -8.24 12.75
CA LEU A 160 -11.11 -7.71 13.91
C LEU A 160 -9.63 -7.44 13.65
N ASP A 161 -9.17 -6.26 14.04
CA ASP A 161 -7.76 -5.94 14.25
C ASP A 161 -7.54 -5.64 15.75
N PRO A 162 -7.03 -6.62 16.55
CA PRO A 162 -6.91 -6.47 17.98
C PRO A 162 -5.70 -5.64 18.45
N MET A 163 -4.89 -5.12 17.53
CA MET A 163 -3.73 -4.26 17.78
C MET A 163 -3.64 -3.18 16.70
N CYS A 164 -4.75 -2.44 16.52
CA CYS A 164 -5.01 -1.65 15.32
C CYS A 164 -4.10 -0.42 15.12
N GLY A 165 -3.39 0.00 16.15
CA GLY A 165 -2.49 1.16 16.06
C GLY A 165 -3.21 2.41 15.58
N SER A 166 -2.82 2.92 14.40
CA SER A 166 -3.47 4.08 13.78
C SER A 166 -4.64 3.71 12.84
N GLY A 167 -5.12 2.48 12.85
CA GLY A 167 -6.31 2.03 12.13
C GLY A 167 -6.12 1.71 10.65
N THR A 168 -4.89 1.55 10.16
CA THR A 168 -4.61 1.33 8.72
C THR A 168 -5.28 0.05 8.19
N ILE A 169 -5.14 -1.07 8.88
CA ILE A 169 -5.73 -2.35 8.46
C ILE A 169 -7.26 -2.26 8.49
N LEU A 170 -7.82 -1.58 9.49
CA LEU A 170 -9.28 -1.37 9.60
C LEU A 170 -9.82 -0.56 8.41
N ALA A 171 -9.17 0.56 8.07
CA ALA A 171 -9.58 1.40 6.95
C ALA A 171 -9.51 0.64 5.61
N GLU A 172 -8.40 -0.06 5.34
CA GLU A 172 -8.28 -0.87 4.12
C GLU A 172 -9.28 -2.04 4.12
N ALA A 173 -9.60 -2.65 5.28
CA ALA A 173 -10.60 -3.70 5.38
C ALA A 173 -12.00 -3.18 5.05
N ALA A 174 -12.40 -2.02 5.56
CA ALA A 174 -13.68 -1.38 5.25
C ALA A 174 -13.78 -0.99 3.77
N MET A 175 -12.74 -0.36 3.22
CA MET A 175 -12.72 -0.01 1.79
C MET A 175 -12.82 -1.25 0.88
N ILE A 176 -12.24 -2.39 1.26
CA ILE A 176 -12.39 -3.65 0.52
C ILE A 176 -13.82 -4.19 0.69
N ALA A 177 -14.34 -4.23 1.92
CA ALA A 177 -15.67 -4.73 2.21
C ALA A 177 -16.75 -3.96 1.47
N CYS A 178 -16.68 -2.63 1.46
CA CYS A 178 -17.64 -1.74 0.80
C CYS A 178 -17.33 -1.49 -0.69
N ASN A 179 -16.25 -2.07 -1.23
CA ASN A 179 -15.75 -1.81 -2.58
C ASN A 179 -15.50 -0.32 -2.88
N VAL A 180 -15.07 0.44 -1.88
CA VAL A 180 -14.68 1.86 -2.03
C VAL A 180 -13.34 1.92 -2.75
N PRO A 181 -13.14 2.79 -3.76
CA PRO A 181 -11.85 2.95 -4.44
C PRO A 181 -10.74 3.34 -3.46
N ALA A 182 -9.58 2.67 -3.55
CA ALA A 182 -8.51 2.81 -2.56
C ALA A 182 -7.98 4.24 -2.39
N ASN A 183 -7.97 5.01 -3.46
CA ASN A 183 -7.36 6.32 -3.52
C ASN A 183 -8.38 7.46 -3.65
N ILE A 184 -9.65 7.22 -3.28
CA ILE A 184 -10.74 8.20 -3.39
C ILE A 184 -10.50 9.47 -2.55
N ASN A 185 -9.79 9.34 -1.42
CA ASN A 185 -9.52 10.44 -0.50
C ASN A 185 -8.22 11.21 -0.85
N ARG A 186 -7.55 10.90 -1.95
CA ARG A 186 -6.36 11.65 -2.38
C ARG A 186 -6.76 13.04 -2.86
N LYS A 187 -5.90 14.02 -2.57
CA LYS A 187 -6.12 15.40 -2.97
C LYS A 187 -5.81 15.64 -4.46
N GLU A 188 -4.79 14.95 -4.98
CA GLU A 188 -4.32 15.10 -6.36
C GLU A 188 -3.58 13.86 -6.85
N PHE A 189 -3.50 13.71 -8.16
CA PHE A 189 -2.65 12.76 -8.86
C PHE A 189 -1.69 13.50 -9.79
N GLY A 190 -0.54 12.88 -10.13
CA GLY A 190 0.46 13.51 -11.00
C GLY A 190 -0.07 13.85 -12.39
N PHE A 191 -0.98 13.03 -12.95
CA PHE A 191 -1.55 13.26 -14.27
C PHE A 191 -2.46 14.50 -14.36
N GLU A 192 -2.97 15.03 -13.23
CA GLU A 192 -3.81 16.23 -13.22
C GLU A 192 -3.04 17.50 -13.64
N LYS A 193 -1.71 17.48 -13.56
CA LYS A 193 -0.83 18.55 -14.01
C LYS A 193 -0.34 18.37 -15.45
N TRP A 194 -0.74 17.29 -16.13
CA TRP A 194 -0.30 17.03 -17.50
C TRP A 194 -1.09 17.85 -18.52
N LYS A 195 -0.45 18.20 -19.65
CA LYS A 195 -1.10 18.99 -20.72
C LYS A 195 -2.35 18.35 -21.30
N ASP A 196 -2.43 17.02 -21.27
CA ASP A 196 -3.54 16.22 -21.78
C ASP A 196 -4.55 15.82 -20.69
N TRP A 197 -4.55 16.49 -19.53
CA TRP A 197 -5.51 16.29 -18.45
C TRP A 197 -6.96 16.47 -18.93
N ASP A 198 -7.81 15.54 -18.55
CA ASP A 198 -9.22 15.49 -18.91
C ASP A 198 -10.06 15.30 -17.64
N ALA A 199 -10.51 16.41 -17.07
CA ALA A 199 -11.25 16.44 -15.82
C ALA A 199 -12.61 15.75 -15.95
N GLU A 200 -13.33 15.96 -17.05
CA GLU A 200 -14.65 15.34 -17.27
C GLU A 200 -14.56 13.82 -17.34
N LEU A 201 -13.57 13.30 -18.06
CA LEU A 201 -13.31 11.86 -18.11
C LEU A 201 -12.98 11.29 -16.73
N PHE A 202 -12.17 12.02 -15.93
CA PHE A 202 -11.81 11.61 -14.57
C PHE A 202 -13.04 11.54 -13.66
N ASP A 203 -13.87 12.58 -13.66
CA ASP A 203 -15.08 12.65 -12.86
C ASP A 203 -16.06 11.52 -13.22
N ASN A 204 -16.27 11.27 -14.51
CA ASN A 204 -17.09 10.17 -15.00
C ASN A 204 -16.58 8.79 -14.51
N ILE A 205 -15.24 8.59 -14.48
CA ILE A 205 -14.63 7.36 -13.99
C ILE A 205 -14.82 7.25 -12.48
N MET A 206 -14.58 8.33 -11.73
CA MET A 206 -14.78 8.38 -10.29
C MET A 206 -16.22 8.05 -9.90
N GLU A 207 -17.20 8.67 -10.54
CA GLU A 207 -18.62 8.36 -10.35
C GLU A 207 -18.93 6.88 -10.67
N SER A 208 -18.41 6.37 -11.80
CA SER A 208 -18.61 4.98 -12.17
C SER A 208 -18.03 3.99 -11.16
N LEU A 209 -16.94 4.35 -10.47
CA LEU A 209 -16.36 3.55 -9.39
C LEU A 209 -17.20 3.66 -8.12
N LEU A 210 -17.67 4.85 -7.77
CA LEU A 210 -18.54 5.07 -6.59
C LEU A 210 -19.88 4.34 -6.73
N LYS A 211 -20.46 4.30 -7.91
CA LYS A 211 -21.70 3.50 -8.19
C LYS A 211 -21.52 1.99 -7.96
N LYS A 212 -20.29 1.50 -7.81
CA LYS A 212 -19.98 0.09 -7.53
C LYS A 212 -19.71 -0.18 -6.05
N THR A 213 -19.83 0.82 -5.20
CA THR A 213 -19.79 0.61 -3.76
C THR A 213 -20.98 -0.27 -3.33
N ARG A 214 -20.79 -1.00 -2.27
CA ARG A 214 -21.78 -1.95 -1.75
C ARG A 214 -21.96 -1.79 -0.25
N GLU A 215 -23.14 -2.13 0.23
CA GLU A 215 -23.41 -2.21 1.66
C GLU A 215 -22.61 -3.33 2.33
N PHE A 216 -22.26 -3.10 3.58
CA PHE A 216 -21.55 -4.06 4.42
C PHE A 216 -22.39 -4.37 5.65
N HIS A 217 -22.74 -5.64 5.87
CA HIS A 217 -23.73 -6.06 6.87
C HIS A 217 -23.10 -6.72 8.12
N TYR A 218 -21.78 -6.73 8.21
CA TYR A 218 -21.04 -7.24 9.35
C TYR A 218 -20.39 -6.08 10.12
N THR A 219 -19.61 -6.37 11.14
CA THR A 219 -18.88 -5.36 11.91
C THR A 219 -17.40 -5.42 11.62
N ILE A 220 -16.75 -4.27 11.61
CA ILE A 220 -15.29 -4.14 11.62
C ILE A 220 -14.93 -3.52 12.96
N THR A 221 -14.15 -4.24 13.76
CA THR A 221 -13.77 -3.82 15.11
C THR A 221 -12.25 -3.69 15.22
N GLY A 222 -11.80 -2.69 15.94
CA GLY A 222 -10.40 -2.49 16.26
C GLY A 222 -10.17 -2.28 17.75
N TYR A 223 -9.11 -2.91 18.28
CA TYR A 223 -8.65 -2.68 19.65
C TYR A 223 -7.22 -2.12 19.65
N ASP A 224 -6.92 -1.30 20.62
CA ASP A 224 -5.55 -0.99 20.98
C ASP A 224 -5.49 -0.64 22.48
N LYS A 225 -4.46 -1.14 23.17
CA LYS A 225 -4.26 -0.86 24.60
C LYS A 225 -3.85 0.57 24.89
N ALA A 226 -3.32 1.31 23.88
CA ALA A 226 -2.86 2.67 24.03
C ALA A 226 -3.96 3.68 23.66
N PRO A 227 -4.49 4.49 24.59
CA PRO A 227 -5.53 5.49 24.28
C PRO A 227 -5.14 6.45 23.16
N SER A 228 -3.86 6.82 23.06
CA SER A 228 -3.36 7.69 21.99
C SER A 228 -3.41 7.03 20.60
N ALA A 229 -3.24 5.71 20.51
CA ALA A 229 -3.41 4.96 19.27
C ALA A 229 -4.88 4.93 18.85
N VAL A 230 -5.77 4.65 19.79
CA VAL A 230 -7.23 4.66 19.58
C VAL A 230 -7.72 6.02 19.07
N SER A 231 -7.25 7.13 19.67
CA SER A 231 -7.61 8.47 19.20
C SER A 231 -7.18 8.70 17.75
N LYS A 232 -5.92 8.39 17.42
CA LYS A 232 -5.40 8.52 16.05
C LYS A 232 -6.15 7.63 15.05
N ALA A 233 -6.50 6.40 15.45
CA ALA A 233 -7.25 5.49 14.61
C ALA A 233 -8.66 6.04 14.31
N LYS A 234 -9.36 6.57 15.32
CA LYS A 234 -10.67 7.21 15.15
C LYS A 234 -10.60 8.42 14.22
N ASP A 235 -9.58 9.26 14.36
CA ASP A 235 -9.39 10.43 13.48
C ASP A 235 -9.13 9.99 12.03
N ASN A 236 -8.26 9.01 11.80
CA ASN A 236 -7.96 8.51 10.46
C ASN A 236 -9.19 7.84 9.81
N VAL A 237 -9.97 7.07 10.58
CA VAL A 237 -11.21 6.42 10.11
C VAL A 237 -12.26 7.46 9.73
N ARG A 238 -12.43 8.52 10.55
CA ARG A 238 -13.33 9.65 10.25
C ARG A 238 -12.89 10.40 8.99
N ASN A 239 -11.58 10.67 8.84
CA ASN A 239 -11.05 11.32 7.64
C ASN A 239 -11.22 10.47 6.37
N ALA A 240 -11.34 9.15 6.52
CA ALA A 240 -11.66 8.23 5.43
C ALA A 240 -13.16 8.12 5.13
N ASN A 241 -14.03 8.76 5.93
CA ASN A 241 -15.50 8.60 5.90
C ASN A 241 -15.93 7.14 6.08
N LEU A 242 -15.32 6.43 7.05
CA LEU A 242 -15.55 5.00 7.32
C LEU A 242 -16.03 4.75 8.77
N ASP A 243 -16.34 5.79 9.52
CA ASP A 243 -16.71 5.73 10.94
C ASP A 243 -18.06 5.02 11.18
N GLU A 244 -18.93 4.95 10.19
CA GLU A 244 -20.16 4.16 10.26
C GLU A 244 -19.92 2.64 10.19
N TYR A 245 -18.79 2.19 9.62
CA TYR A 245 -18.46 0.76 9.44
C TYR A 245 -17.50 0.23 10.50
N ILE A 246 -16.78 1.11 11.20
CA ILE A 246 -15.64 0.74 12.05
C ILE A 246 -15.86 1.20 13.49
N THR A 247 -15.86 0.26 14.42
CA THR A 247 -15.85 0.54 15.85
C THR A 247 -14.45 0.35 16.43
N ILE A 248 -13.97 1.34 17.19
CA ILE A 248 -12.64 1.27 17.80
C ILE A 248 -12.75 1.50 19.31
N SER A 249 -12.21 0.57 20.10
CA SER A 249 -12.19 0.62 21.56
C SER A 249 -10.78 0.60 22.14
N ASN A 250 -10.65 1.17 23.34
CA ASN A 250 -9.43 1.05 24.13
C ASN A 250 -9.50 -0.23 24.92
N GLU A 251 -8.88 -1.28 24.40
CA GLU A 251 -8.95 -2.63 24.96
C GLU A 251 -7.64 -3.37 24.76
N ASN A 252 -7.27 -4.20 25.72
CA ASN A 252 -6.11 -5.07 25.60
C ASN A 252 -6.53 -6.41 24.99
N PHE A 253 -5.92 -6.79 23.88
CA PHE A 253 -6.20 -8.06 23.19
C PHE A 253 -6.15 -9.29 24.14
N PHE A 254 -5.22 -9.31 25.07
CA PHE A 254 -5.04 -10.45 25.97
C PHE A 254 -6.18 -10.63 26.97
N ASP A 255 -6.95 -9.59 27.24
CA ASP A 255 -8.11 -9.59 28.12
C ASP A 255 -9.45 -9.72 27.34
N SER A 256 -9.38 -9.71 26.00
CA SER A 256 -10.53 -9.72 25.12
C SER A 256 -10.98 -11.13 24.74
N LYS A 257 -12.20 -11.23 24.23
CA LYS A 257 -12.77 -12.46 23.69
C LYS A 257 -13.63 -12.19 22.47
N LYS A 258 -13.90 -13.21 21.69
CA LYS A 258 -14.81 -13.12 20.56
C LYS A 258 -16.22 -12.80 21.01
N GLU A 259 -16.75 -11.65 20.55
CA GLU A 259 -18.10 -11.18 20.90
C GLU A 259 -19.12 -11.47 19.80
N THR A 260 -18.65 -11.76 18.57
CA THR A 260 -19.51 -11.97 17.41
C THR A 260 -19.85 -13.43 17.21
N GLU A 261 -21.08 -13.72 16.84
CA GLU A 261 -21.48 -15.04 16.37
C GLU A 261 -20.95 -15.32 14.95
N GLY A 262 -20.78 -16.59 14.60
CA GLY A 262 -20.33 -17.01 13.28
C GLY A 262 -18.83 -16.80 13.01
N PRO A 263 -18.40 -16.80 11.75
CA PRO A 263 -17.01 -16.68 11.36
C PRO A 263 -16.45 -15.29 11.64
N LEU A 264 -15.24 -15.23 12.19
CA LEU A 264 -14.47 -14.02 12.39
C LEU A 264 -13.18 -14.06 11.55
N HIS A 265 -12.94 -13.01 10.81
CA HIS A 265 -11.68 -12.78 10.11
C HIS A 265 -10.84 -11.79 10.91
N MET A 266 -9.66 -12.21 11.34
CA MET A 266 -8.76 -11.40 12.15
C MET A 266 -7.46 -11.17 11.37
N VAL A 267 -7.05 -9.91 11.22
CA VAL A 267 -5.76 -9.56 10.60
C VAL A 267 -5.13 -8.45 11.42
N PHE A 268 -3.90 -8.66 11.88
CA PHE A 268 -3.23 -7.70 12.74
C PHE A 268 -1.71 -7.67 12.58
N ASN A 269 -1.12 -6.58 13.03
CA ASN A 269 0.32 -6.32 13.01
C ASN A 269 0.81 -6.10 14.45
N PRO A 270 1.16 -7.19 15.18
CA PRO A 270 1.65 -7.06 16.54
C PRO A 270 2.98 -6.30 16.58
N PRO A 271 3.35 -5.69 17.71
CA PRO A 271 4.66 -5.08 17.85
C PRO A 271 5.78 -6.09 17.64
N TYR A 272 6.82 -5.69 16.90
CA TYR A 272 8.04 -6.47 16.67
C TYR A 272 9.24 -5.54 16.54
N GLY A 273 10.41 -6.00 16.98
CA GLY A 273 11.68 -5.27 16.92
C GLY A 273 12.15 -4.69 18.25
N GLU A 274 13.41 -4.27 18.28
CA GLU A 274 14.17 -3.88 19.47
C GLU A 274 13.75 -2.53 20.09
N ARG A 275 12.80 -1.82 19.47
CA ARG A 275 12.39 -0.48 19.90
C ARG A 275 11.41 -0.46 21.09
N LEU A 276 10.92 -1.62 21.49
CA LEU A 276 10.00 -1.77 22.60
C LEU A 276 10.66 -2.72 23.60
N ASP A 277 10.71 -2.31 24.87
CA ASP A 277 11.14 -3.15 25.99
C ASP A 277 10.01 -4.15 26.34
N ILE A 278 9.83 -5.14 25.43
CA ILE A 278 8.81 -6.18 25.54
C ILE A 278 9.52 -7.53 25.49
N ASP A 279 9.22 -8.39 26.44
CA ASP A 279 9.56 -9.82 26.39
C ASP A 279 8.79 -10.47 25.23
N MET A 280 9.45 -10.60 24.06
CA MET A 280 8.85 -11.11 22.82
C MET A 280 8.42 -12.58 22.96
N GLU A 281 9.14 -13.38 23.73
CA GLU A 281 8.77 -14.79 23.96
C GLU A 281 7.43 -14.88 24.70
N ARG A 282 7.31 -14.17 25.80
CA ARG A 282 6.08 -14.11 26.58
C ARG A 282 4.93 -13.51 25.76
N PHE A 283 5.17 -12.41 25.06
CA PHE A 283 4.17 -11.69 24.28
C PHE A 283 3.56 -12.57 23.18
N TYR A 284 4.39 -13.30 22.41
CA TYR A 284 3.90 -14.17 21.34
C TYR A 284 3.24 -15.44 21.88
N ARG A 285 3.64 -15.92 23.06
CA ARG A 285 2.94 -17.00 23.77
C ARG A 285 1.54 -16.55 24.18
N GLU A 286 1.41 -15.36 24.76
CA GLU A 286 0.11 -14.79 25.13
C GLU A 286 -0.79 -14.59 23.89
N ILE A 287 -0.27 -14.19 22.72
CA ILE A 287 -1.04 -14.17 21.46
C ILE A 287 -1.65 -15.56 21.18
N GLY A 288 -0.84 -16.59 21.22
CA GLY A 288 -1.28 -17.95 20.92
C GLY A 288 -2.32 -18.47 21.92
N ASP A 289 -2.13 -18.20 23.20
CA ASP A 289 -3.04 -18.61 24.27
C ASP A 289 -4.38 -17.88 24.17
N THR A 290 -4.36 -16.56 23.92
CA THR A 290 -5.58 -15.76 23.71
C THR A 290 -6.36 -16.24 22.49
N LEU A 291 -5.69 -16.48 21.36
CA LEU A 291 -6.35 -17.02 20.18
C LEU A 291 -7.02 -18.37 20.45
N LYS A 292 -6.34 -19.26 21.17
CA LYS A 292 -6.81 -20.61 21.46
C LYS A 292 -7.99 -20.62 22.43
N GLN A 293 -7.95 -19.78 23.45
CA GLN A 293 -8.92 -19.81 24.57
C GLN A 293 -10.14 -18.93 24.26
N ASN A 294 -9.93 -17.76 23.60
CA ASN A 294 -10.93 -16.71 23.53
C ASN A 294 -11.52 -16.48 22.14
N TYR A 295 -10.90 -17.06 21.09
CA TYR A 295 -11.30 -16.79 19.70
C TYR A 295 -11.60 -18.08 18.90
N PRO A 296 -12.58 -18.91 19.32
CA PRO A 296 -13.00 -20.08 18.56
C PRO A 296 -13.61 -19.66 17.20
N ASN A 297 -13.56 -20.53 16.20
CA ASN A 297 -14.10 -20.30 14.84
C ASN A 297 -13.58 -19.00 14.21
N THR A 298 -12.27 -18.72 14.35
CA THR A 298 -11.61 -17.53 13.85
C THR A 298 -10.49 -17.89 12.88
N ASN A 299 -10.42 -17.19 11.75
CA ASN A 299 -9.27 -17.18 10.85
C ASN A 299 -8.36 -16.03 11.26
N ALA A 300 -7.33 -16.31 12.05
CA ALA A 300 -6.39 -15.30 12.54
C ALA A 300 -5.15 -15.23 11.67
N TRP A 301 -4.83 -14.03 11.18
CA TRP A 301 -3.65 -13.72 10.42
C TRP A 301 -2.82 -12.65 11.13
N LEU A 302 -1.54 -12.88 11.28
CA LEU A 302 -0.63 -11.86 11.77
C LEU A 302 0.57 -11.71 10.86
N ILE A 303 1.09 -10.47 10.75
CA ILE A 303 2.36 -10.18 10.10
C ILE A 303 3.42 -9.88 11.15
N THR A 304 4.62 -10.42 10.97
CA THR A 304 5.75 -10.07 11.82
C THR A 304 7.08 -10.18 11.07
N ALA A 305 8.01 -9.29 11.39
CA ALA A 305 9.41 -9.39 11.00
C ALA A 305 10.25 -10.15 12.04
N ASN A 306 9.72 -10.41 13.24
CA ASN A 306 10.39 -11.23 14.25
C ASN A 306 10.06 -12.72 14.02
N LEU A 307 10.85 -13.35 13.14
CA LEU A 307 10.61 -14.75 12.72
C LEU A 307 10.88 -15.75 13.84
N GLU A 308 11.78 -15.43 14.78
CA GLU A 308 12.08 -16.25 15.94
C GLU A 308 10.90 -16.24 16.93
N ALA A 309 10.27 -15.09 17.15
CA ALA A 309 9.12 -14.96 18.03
C ALA A 309 7.93 -15.83 17.60
N LEU A 310 7.76 -16.11 16.32
CA LEU A 310 6.70 -17.00 15.81
C LEU A 310 6.74 -18.42 16.41
N LYS A 311 7.89 -18.87 16.88
CA LYS A 311 8.05 -20.19 17.51
C LYS A 311 7.29 -20.26 18.85
N PHE A 312 7.13 -19.12 19.52
CA PHE A 312 6.52 -19.03 20.83
C PHE A 312 4.99 -18.93 20.81
N VAL A 313 4.37 -18.66 19.65
CA VAL A 313 2.88 -18.64 19.52
C VAL A 313 2.25 -19.98 19.95
N GLY A 314 2.99 -21.10 19.89
CA GLY A 314 2.52 -22.40 20.34
C GLY A 314 1.38 -22.99 19.48
N LEU A 315 1.12 -22.42 18.30
CA LEU A 315 0.16 -22.87 17.31
C LEU A 315 0.87 -23.23 16.00
N LYS A 316 0.39 -24.26 15.31
CA LYS A 316 0.90 -24.61 13.98
C LYS A 316 0.20 -23.75 12.92
N PRO A 317 0.92 -22.87 12.21
CA PRO A 317 0.30 -22.08 11.16
C PRO A 317 -0.14 -22.98 9.99
N SER A 318 -1.33 -22.71 9.44
CA SER A 318 -1.87 -23.40 8.26
C SER A 318 -1.32 -22.80 6.95
N ARG A 319 -0.88 -21.52 6.97
CA ARG A 319 -0.26 -20.84 5.84
C ARG A 319 0.82 -19.86 6.30
N LYS A 320 1.88 -19.74 5.48
CA LYS A 320 2.96 -18.75 5.67
C LYS A 320 3.26 -18.09 4.33
N ILE A 321 3.27 -16.76 4.30
CA ILE A 321 3.55 -15.98 3.08
C ILE A 321 4.70 -15.02 3.39
N LYS A 322 5.73 -15.03 2.55
CA LYS A 322 6.85 -14.09 2.66
C LYS A 322 6.42 -12.73 2.11
N LEU A 323 6.62 -11.69 2.89
CA LEU A 323 6.37 -10.29 2.53
C LEU A 323 7.54 -9.42 2.97
N PHE A 324 7.47 -8.14 2.62
CA PHE A 324 8.43 -7.13 3.07
C PHE A 324 7.70 -5.93 3.64
N ASN A 325 8.08 -5.51 4.85
CA ASN A 325 7.65 -4.24 5.41
C ASN A 325 8.80 -3.22 5.28
N GLY A 326 8.76 -2.42 4.22
CA GLY A 326 9.91 -1.65 3.77
C GLY A 326 11.07 -2.57 3.37
N LYS A 327 12.20 -2.46 4.07
CA LYS A 327 13.39 -3.32 3.85
C LYS A 327 13.39 -4.58 4.71
N LEU A 328 12.48 -4.70 5.68
CA LEU A 328 12.44 -5.83 6.60
C LEU A 328 11.67 -7.00 5.98
N GLU A 329 12.31 -8.17 5.95
CA GLU A 329 11.62 -9.42 5.62
C GLU A 329 10.62 -9.75 6.73
N ALA A 330 9.38 -10.04 6.34
CA ALA A 330 8.28 -10.36 7.24
C ALA A 330 7.56 -11.64 6.79
N ARG A 331 6.81 -12.22 7.69
CA ARG A 331 5.91 -13.35 7.41
C ARG A 331 4.49 -12.98 7.79
N LEU A 332 3.57 -13.14 6.84
CA LEU A 332 2.14 -13.18 7.09
C LEU A 332 1.77 -14.64 7.33
N VAL A 333 1.28 -14.94 8.53
CA VAL A 333 0.97 -16.31 8.96
C VAL A 333 -0.50 -16.45 9.34
N LYS A 334 -1.10 -17.61 8.98
CA LYS A 334 -2.49 -17.97 9.29
C LYS A 334 -2.55 -19.00 10.39
N TYR A 335 -3.41 -18.74 11.37
CA TYR A 335 -3.86 -19.70 12.38
C TYR A 335 -5.38 -19.88 12.27
N GLU A 336 -5.83 -21.12 12.17
CA GLU A 336 -7.24 -21.47 12.12
C GLU A 336 -7.67 -21.98 13.47
N MET A 337 -8.55 -21.24 14.13
CA MET A 337 -9.10 -21.60 15.44
C MET A 337 -10.39 -22.37 15.23
N TYR A 338 -10.45 -23.57 15.80
CA TYR A 338 -11.61 -24.45 15.76
C TYR A 338 -12.29 -24.48 17.13
N GLU A 339 -13.56 -24.79 17.15
CA GLU A 339 -14.26 -25.15 18.38
C GLU A 339 -13.89 -26.59 18.72
N GLY A 340 -13.29 -26.81 19.88
CA GLY A 340 -12.79 -28.13 20.30
C GLY A 340 -11.41 -28.51 19.73
N SER A 341 -11.03 -29.79 19.87
CA SER A 341 -9.75 -30.29 19.37
C SER A 341 -9.82 -30.65 17.87
N LYS A 342 -8.68 -30.51 17.15
CA LYS A 342 -8.57 -30.91 15.73
C LYS A 342 -8.99 -32.40 15.50
N LYS A 343 -8.85 -33.26 16.51
CA LYS A 343 -9.30 -34.66 16.46
C LYS A 343 -10.83 -34.76 16.43
N GLY A 344 -11.56 -33.89 17.13
CA GLY A 344 -13.05 -33.90 17.16
C GLY A 344 -13.66 -33.55 15.79
N LYS A 345 -13.00 -32.71 14.99
CA LYS A 345 -13.49 -32.30 13.65
C LYS A 345 -13.51 -33.46 12.64
N TYR A 346 -12.59 -34.42 12.76
CA TYR A 346 -12.55 -35.59 11.87
C TYR A 346 -13.47 -36.73 12.32
N MET A 347 -13.93 -36.73 13.58
CA MET A 347 -14.88 -37.72 14.08
C MET A 347 -16.33 -37.41 13.70
N ASN A 348 -16.68 -36.13 13.50
CA ASN A 348 -18.06 -35.72 13.13
C ASN A 348 -18.30 -35.68 11.59
N THR A 349 -17.38 -36.13 10.77
CA THR A 349 -17.53 -36.23 9.31
C THR A 349 -17.74 -37.67 8.83
N GLU A 350 -17.82 -38.63 9.74
CA GLU A 350 -18.08 -40.07 9.47
C GLU A 350 -19.45 -40.53 9.97
N GLU A 351 -20.34 -39.64 10.35
CA GLU A 351 -21.79 -39.88 10.51
C GLU A 351 -22.53 -39.10 9.40
#